data_e93e1e4d6cca07f32c6a5d8b84414632
#
_entry.id   e93e1e4d6cca07f32c6a5d8b84414632
#
_cell.length_a   1.000
_cell.length_b   1.000
_cell.length_c   1.000
_cell.angle_alpha   90.00
_cell.angle_beta   90.00
_cell.angle_gamma   90.00
#
_symmetry.space_group_name_H-M   'P 1'
#
loop_
_entity.id
_entity.type
_entity.pdbx_description
1 polymer ?
#
loop_
_entity_poly.entity_id
_entity_poly.type
_entity_poly.pdbx_seq_one_letter_code
_entity_poly.pdbx_strand_id
1 'polypeptide(L)'
;SGGYQGQTALKTREVLESALGGVLFIDEAYTLFTGVNDDFGKEALDEVLKFMEDHRRDIVIIFAGYTREMHDFLQVNSGLQSRIPTTFDFEDYSPNEIVEIGLLGLRKQGYPVNEALYGEIVRGNYMRANDHSNGRWVRNLNEKLLRQVSTRVTREGSTDYNSILDQDLEALRENGNSQHPHTVDDQGYVLP
;
A
#
# COMPACT_ATOMS: atom_id res chain seq x y z
N SER A 1 -18.25 -7.94 36.00
CA SER A 1 -17.58 -7.24 34.88
C SER A 1 -16.12 -7.68 34.68
N GLY A 2 -15.66 -8.78 35.27
CA GLY A 2 -14.28 -9.27 35.15
C GLY A 2 -14.02 -10.29 34.03
N GLY A 3 -14.99 -10.57 33.16
CA GLY A 3 -14.89 -11.67 32.21
C GLY A 3 -14.30 -11.31 30.83
N TYR A 4 -14.07 -10.04 30.54
CA TYR A 4 -13.57 -9.61 29.23
C TYR A 4 -12.08 -9.25 29.21
N GLN A 5 -11.55 -8.85 30.35
CA GLN A 5 -10.10 -8.67 30.55
C GLN A 5 -9.41 -9.99 30.43
N GLY A 6 -8.57 -10.45 30.04
CA GLY A 6 -7.95 -11.78 29.88
C GLY A 6 -8.30 -12.52 28.59
N GLN A 7 -9.43 -12.21 27.96
CA GLN A 7 -9.77 -12.82 26.66
C GLN A 7 -8.92 -12.24 25.53
N THR A 8 -8.60 -10.95 25.59
CA THR A 8 -7.73 -10.30 24.60
C THR A 8 -6.32 -10.86 24.67
N ALA A 9 -5.75 -10.98 25.88
CA ALA A 9 -4.43 -11.59 26.08
C ALA A 9 -4.41 -13.03 25.57
N LEU A 10 -5.43 -13.83 25.88
CA LEU A 10 -5.53 -15.22 25.44
C LEU A 10 -5.60 -15.33 23.91
N LYS A 11 -6.45 -14.55 23.26
CA LYS A 11 -6.56 -14.53 21.79
C LYS A 11 -5.27 -14.07 21.13
N THR A 12 -4.63 -13.05 21.67
CA THR A 12 -3.33 -12.55 21.18
C THR A 12 -2.28 -13.64 21.29
N ARG A 13 -2.22 -14.33 22.42
CA ARG A 13 -1.31 -15.44 22.64
C ARG A 13 -1.55 -16.60 21.67
N GLU A 14 -2.78 -16.97 21.41
CA GLU A 14 -3.13 -18.01 20.43
C GLU A 14 -2.61 -17.67 19.02
N VAL A 15 -2.76 -16.42 18.57
CA VAL A 15 -2.21 -15.95 17.30
C VAL A 15 -0.69 -16.03 17.28
N LEU A 16 -0.04 -15.55 18.33
CA LEU A 16 1.42 -15.61 18.47
C LEU A 16 1.93 -17.06 18.44
N GLU A 17 1.32 -17.96 19.21
CA GLU A 17 1.68 -19.38 19.23
C GLU A 17 1.48 -20.05 17.87
N SER A 18 0.44 -19.66 17.11
CA SER A 18 0.22 -20.19 15.76
C SER A 18 1.31 -19.79 14.77
N ALA A 19 2.03 -18.73 15.03
CA ALA A 19 3.13 -18.24 14.20
C ALA A 19 4.52 -18.74 14.63
N LEU A 20 4.62 -19.53 15.70
CA LEU A 20 5.89 -20.11 16.12
C LEU A 20 6.55 -20.92 15.00
N GLY A 21 7.84 -20.75 14.83
CA GLY A 21 8.60 -21.33 13.72
C GLY A 21 8.47 -20.60 12.39
N GLY A 22 7.75 -19.49 12.36
CA GLY A 22 7.49 -18.72 11.15
C GLY A 22 7.55 -17.21 11.37
N VAL A 23 6.73 -16.49 10.63
CA VAL A 23 6.67 -15.03 10.63
C VAL A 23 5.25 -14.56 10.97
N LEU A 24 5.14 -13.64 11.92
CA LEU A 24 3.93 -12.89 12.20
C LEU A 24 4.08 -11.48 11.62
N PHE A 25 3.24 -11.14 10.66
CA PHE A 25 3.19 -9.81 10.07
C PHE A 25 2.00 -9.04 10.64
N ILE A 26 2.28 -7.91 11.25
CA ILE A 26 1.27 -7.02 11.86
C ILE A 26 1.22 -5.73 11.06
N ASP A 27 0.21 -5.61 10.19
CA ASP A 27 0.02 -4.42 9.38
C ASP A 27 -0.72 -3.33 10.15
N GLU A 28 -0.33 -2.08 9.93
CA GLU A 28 -0.88 -0.93 10.63
C GLU A 28 -0.94 -1.16 12.15
N ALA A 29 0.19 -1.57 12.72
CA ALA A 29 0.30 -2.04 14.11
C ALA A 29 -0.28 -1.05 15.14
N TYR A 30 -0.15 0.24 14.88
CA TYR A 30 -0.71 1.29 15.74
C TYR A 30 -2.25 1.24 15.83
N THR A 31 -2.96 0.78 14.81
CA THR A 31 -4.42 0.66 14.86
C THR A 31 -4.89 -0.46 15.77
N LEU A 32 -4.09 -1.51 15.90
CA LEU A 32 -4.38 -2.66 16.74
C LEU A 32 -4.17 -2.35 18.24
N PHE A 33 -3.15 -1.54 18.55
CA PHE A 33 -2.69 -1.29 19.90
C PHE A 33 -3.07 0.07 20.49
N THR A 34 -3.73 0.95 19.73
CA THR A 34 -4.12 2.31 20.13
C THR A 34 -5.60 2.59 19.84
N GLY A 35 -6.51 1.84 20.45
CA GLY A 35 -7.96 2.07 20.30
C GLY A 35 -8.50 3.08 21.32
N VAL A 36 -9.66 3.65 21.01
CA VAL A 36 -10.34 4.72 21.81
C VAL A 36 -10.75 4.29 23.22
N ASN A 37 -10.73 2.98 23.52
CA ASN A 37 -10.93 2.40 24.87
C ASN A 37 -9.79 1.40 25.14
N ASP A 38 -8.68 1.92 25.50
CA ASP A 38 -7.33 1.44 25.33
C ASP A 38 -6.85 0.28 26.22
N ASP A 39 -7.71 -0.26 27.07
CA ASP A 39 -7.31 -1.39 27.95
C ASP A 39 -7.02 -2.65 27.14
N PHE A 40 -7.78 -2.92 26.07
CA PHE A 40 -7.60 -4.11 25.25
C PHE A 40 -6.34 -4.02 24.36
N GLY A 41 -6.10 -2.86 23.77
CA GLY A 41 -4.90 -2.63 22.96
C GLY A 41 -3.63 -2.73 23.78
N LYS A 42 -3.66 -2.18 24.97
CA LYS A 42 -2.54 -2.27 25.93
C LYS A 42 -2.30 -3.72 26.38
N GLU A 43 -3.37 -4.44 26.71
CA GLU A 43 -3.29 -5.85 27.10
C GLU A 43 -2.70 -6.71 25.97
N ALA A 44 -3.13 -6.48 24.72
CA ALA A 44 -2.57 -7.16 23.56
C ALA A 44 -1.09 -6.84 23.35
N LEU A 45 -0.70 -5.57 23.49
CA LEU A 45 0.70 -5.16 23.38
C LEU A 45 1.58 -5.78 24.46
N ASP A 46 1.11 -5.77 25.70
CA ASP A 46 1.84 -6.38 26.82
C ASP A 46 2.08 -7.89 26.58
N GLU A 47 1.10 -8.60 26.03
CA GLU A 47 1.24 -10.00 25.66
C GLU A 47 2.25 -10.21 24.53
N VAL A 48 2.24 -9.34 23.51
CA VAL A 48 3.23 -9.36 22.42
C VAL A 48 4.63 -9.13 22.97
N LEU A 49 4.83 -8.13 23.83
CA LEU A 49 6.13 -7.82 24.44
C LEU A 49 6.67 -9.00 25.24
N LYS A 50 5.82 -9.64 26.03
CA LYS A 50 6.18 -10.82 26.81
C LYS A 50 6.57 -11.98 25.90
N PHE A 51 5.78 -12.23 24.87
CA PHE A 51 6.04 -13.30 23.91
C PHE A 51 7.35 -13.08 23.14
N MET A 52 7.67 -11.85 22.77
CA MET A 52 8.94 -11.50 22.13
C MET A 52 10.15 -11.84 23.00
N GLU A 53 10.04 -11.65 24.33
CA GLU A 53 11.11 -12.02 25.26
C GLU A 53 11.24 -13.55 25.40
N ASP A 54 10.11 -14.25 25.54
CA ASP A 54 10.07 -15.68 25.80
C ASP A 54 10.46 -16.53 24.59
N HIS A 55 10.22 -16.03 23.36
CA HIS A 55 10.36 -16.77 22.11
C HIS A 55 11.26 -16.08 21.08
N ARG A 56 12.30 -15.41 21.52
CA ARG A 56 13.21 -14.59 20.67
C ARG A 56 13.80 -15.34 19.47
N ARG A 57 13.95 -16.66 19.56
CA ARG A 57 14.55 -17.50 18.51
C ARG A 57 13.53 -18.31 17.72
N ASP A 58 12.28 -18.26 18.11
CA ASP A 58 11.26 -19.17 17.61
C ASP A 58 10.26 -18.49 16.67
N ILE A 59 10.30 -17.16 16.58
CA ILE A 59 9.37 -16.37 15.77
C ILE A 59 10.06 -15.12 15.23
N VAL A 60 9.69 -14.71 14.04
CA VAL A 60 9.98 -13.38 13.48
C VAL A 60 8.70 -12.55 13.52
N ILE A 61 8.74 -11.38 14.13
CA ILE A 61 7.61 -10.46 14.15
C ILE A 61 7.96 -9.21 13.34
N ILE A 62 7.11 -8.87 12.38
CA ILE A 62 7.25 -7.69 11.54
C ILE A 62 6.09 -6.75 11.83
N PHE A 63 6.40 -5.56 12.34
CA PHE A 63 5.44 -4.47 12.50
C PHE A 63 5.52 -3.56 11.28
N ALA A 64 4.42 -3.32 10.64
CA ALA A 64 4.35 -2.46 9.47
C ALA A 64 3.34 -1.33 9.69
N GLY A 65 3.57 -0.21 9.03
CA GLY A 65 2.69 0.94 9.07
C GLY A 65 3.31 2.15 8.38
N TYR A 66 2.56 3.22 8.29
CA TYR A 66 3.07 4.48 7.76
C TYR A 66 4.13 5.07 8.67
N THR A 67 5.16 5.63 8.09
CA THR A 67 6.39 6.06 8.79
C THR A 67 6.09 7.00 9.96
N ARG A 68 5.26 8.00 9.76
CA ARG A 68 4.92 8.99 10.79
C ARG A 68 4.15 8.35 11.95
N GLU A 69 3.12 7.59 11.63
CA GLU A 69 2.25 6.92 12.61
C GLU A 69 3.04 5.85 13.39
N MET A 70 3.92 5.11 12.73
CA MET A 70 4.81 4.15 13.39
C MET A 70 5.82 4.85 14.30
N HIS A 71 6.38 5.98 13.88
CA HIS A 71 7.28 6.77 14.70
C HIS A 71 6.58 7.23 15.99
N ASP A 72 5.39 7.83 15.88
CA ASP A 72 4.60 8.28 17.03
C ASP A 72 4.21 7.11 17.94
N PHE A 73 3.80 5.99 17.37
CA PHE A 73 3.47 4.77 18.10
C PHE A 73 4.65 4.25 18.92
N LEU A 74 5.84 4.17 18.34
CA LEU A 74 7.05 3.70 19.03
C LEU A 74 7.52 4.68 20.08
N GLN A 75 7.31 5.99 19.92
CA GLN A 75 7.66 7.00 20.92
C GLN A 75 6.92 6.80 22.24
N VAL A 76 5.64 6.44 22.20
CA VAL A 76 4.82 6.21 23.39
C VAL A 76 4.95 4.79 23.94
N ASN A 77 5.56 3.88 23.23
CA ASN A 77 5.75 2.48 23.60
C ASN A 77 7.23 2.11 23.61
N SER A 78 7.98 2.70 24.54
CA SER A 78 9.43 2.52 24.65
C SER A 78 9.86 1.07 24.85
N GLY A 79 9.03 0.26 25.51
CA GLY A 79 9.27 -1.17 25.69
C GLY A 79 9.28 -1.92 24.36
N LEU A 80 8.38 -1.58 23.42
CA LEU A 80 8.37 -2.12 22.07
C LEU A 80 9.57 -1.62 21.27
N GLN A 81 9.85 -0.32 21.30
CA GLN A 81 10.96 0.29 20.59
C GLN A 81 12.30 -0.35 20.95
N SER A 82 12.52 -0.63 22.24
CA SER A 82 13.77 -1.26 22.71
C SER A 82 13.95 -2.71 22.26
N ARG A 83 12.86 -3.36 21.83
CA ARG A 83 12.85 -4.76 21.37
C ARG A 83 12.89 -4.91 19.86
N ILE A 84 12.78 -3.82 19.11
CA ILE A 84 12.87 -3.82 17.65
C ILE A 84 14.29 -3.48 17.23
N PRO A 85 15.08 -4.46 16.76
CA PRO A 85 16.49 -4.23 16.45
C PRO A 85 16.72 -3.57 15.09
N THR A 86 15.75 -3.67 14.17
CA THR A 86 15.93 -3.26 12.78
C THR A 86 14.67 -2.58 12.25
N THR A 87 14.87 -1.46 11.57
CA THR A 87 13.82 -0.72 10.87
C THR A 87 14.17 -0.60 9.39
N PHE A 88 13.18 -0.88 8.53
CA PHE A 88 13.28 -0.70 7.10
C PHE A 88 12.32 0.41 6.67
N ASP A 89 12.84 1.43 6.02
CA ASP A 89 12.03 2.49 5.42
C ASP A 89 11.80 2.20 3.94
N PHE A 90 10.54 2.27 3.51
CA PHE A 90 10.13 2.17 2.12
C PHE A 90 9.69 3.56 1.67
N GLU A 91 10.51 4.21 0.88
CA GLU A 91 10.19 5.51 0.30
C GLU A 91 9.09 5.39 -0.76
N ASP A 92 8.40 6.50 -1.02
CA ASP A 92 7.46 6.58 -2.13
C ASP A 92 8.19 6.39 -3.46
N TYR A 93 7.53 5.72 -4.39
CA TYR A 93 8.03 5.63 -5.75
C TYR A 93 7.96 6.97 -6.47
N SER A 94 8.94 7.25 -7.31
CA SER A 94 8.91 8.37 -8.23
C SER A 94 7.80 8.20 -9.28
N PRO A 95 7.36 9.28 -9.94
CA PRO A 95 6.37 9.17 -11.02
C PRO A 95 6.76 8.19 -12.13
N ASN A 96 8.03 8.13 -12.50
CA ASN A 96 8.49 7.16 -13.50
C ASN A 96 8.42 5.71 -13.01
N GLU A 97 8.78 5.45 -11.77
CA GLU A 97 8.66 4.11 -11.18
C GLU A 97 7.19 3.67 -11.09
N ILE A 98 6.27 4.57 -10.78
CA ILE A 98 4.82 4.30 -10.82
C ILE A 98 4.37 3.90 -12.22
N VAL A 99 4.86 4.57 -13.27
CA VAL A 99 4.58 4.19 -14.67
C VAL A 99 5.08 2.77 -14.95
N GLU A 100 6.31 2.45 -14.56
CA GLU A 100 6.89 1.12 -14.78
C GLU A 100 6.08 0.01 -14.06
N ILE A 101 5.67 0.26 -12.82
CA ILE A 101 4.84 -0.69 -12.05
C ILE A 101 3.50 -0.91 -12.77
N GLY A 102 2.88 0.16 -13.26
CA GLY A 102 1.62 0.07 -14.00
C GLY A 102 1.75 -0.70 -15.31
N LEU A 103 2.79 -0.41 -16.10
CA LEU A 103 3.08 -1.12 -17.34
C LEU A 103 3.37 -2.61 -17.11
N LEU A 104 4.14 -2.92 -16.06
CA LEU A 104 4.40 -4.30 -15.69
C LEU A 104 3.10 -5.05 -15.36
N GLY A 105 2.17 -4.41 -14.66
CA GLY A 105 0.86 -4.97 -14.34
C GLY A 105 0.04 -5.28 -15.60
N LEU A 106 -0.01 -4.35 -16.56
CA LEU A 106 -0.71 -4.55 -17.83
C LEU A 106 -0.06 -5.66 -18.67
N ARG A 107 1.26 -5.69 -18.77
CA ARG A 107 1.99 -6.74 -19.51
C ARG A 107 1.71 -8.13 -18.93
N LYS A 108 1.74 -8.28 -17.62
CA LYS A 108 1.44 -9.57 -16.94
C LYS A 108 0.03 -10.07 -17.23
N GLN A 109 -0.91 -9.16 -17.45
CA GLN A 109 -2.28 -9.49 -17.79
C GLN A 109 -2.51 -9.63 -19.31
N GLY A 110 -1.48 -9.43 -20.13
CA GLY A 110 -1.56 -9.56 -21.57
C GLY A 110 -2.17 -8.38 -22.31
N TYR A 111 -2.09 -7.16 -21.73
CA TYR A 111 -2.61 -5.94 -22.34
C TYR A 111 -1.48 -5.07 -22.91
N PRO A 112 -1.21 -5.12 -24.22
CA PRO A 112 -0.32 -4.16 -24.84
C PRO A 112 -0.96 -2.76 -24.86
N VAL A 113 -0.15 -1.73 -24.72
CA VAL A 113 -0.61 -0.35 -24.63
C VAL A 113 0.39 0.59 -25.29
N ASN A 114 -0.07 1.76 -25.72
CA ASN A 114 0.81 2.86 -26.10
C ASN A 114 1.54 3.36 -24.85
N GLU A 115 2.77 2.89 -24.64
CA GLU A 115 3.53 3.14 -23.40
C GLU A 115 3.87 4.61 -23.19
N ALA A 116 4.15 5.35 -24.27
CA ALA A 116 4.43 6.80 -24.18
C ALA A 116 3.22 7.58 -23.68
N LEU A 117 2.05 7.33 -24.24
CA LEU A 117 0.79 7.97 -23.84
C LEU A 117 0.37 7.55 -22.44
N TYR A 118 0.47 6.25 -22.12
CA TYR A 118 0.22 5.74 -20.78
C TYR A 118 1.08 6.45 -19.75
N GLY A 119 2.39 6.54 -19.99
CA GLY A 119 3.33 7.19 -19.09
C GLY A 119 3.02 8.67 -18.87
N GLU A 120 2.69 9.41 -19.91
CA GLU A 120 2.29 10.82 -19.80
C GLU A 120 1.06 10.99 -18.88
N ILE A 121 0.01 10.19 -19.13
CA ILE A 121 -1.24 10.27 -18.37
C ILE A 121 -1.04 9.85 -16.92
N VAL A 122 -0.34 8.74 -16.69
CA VAL A 122 -0.07 8.22 -15.34
C VAL A 122 0.76 9.20 -14.52
N ARG A 123 1.85 9.74 -15.07
CA ARG A 123 2.65 10.76 -14.39
C ARG A 123 1.82 11.97 -14.01
N GLY A 124 1.08 12.50 -14.99
CA GLY A 124 0.24 13.67 -14.77
C GLY A 124 -0.83 13.45 -13.70
N ASN A 125 -1.51 12.33 -13.72
CA ASN A 125 -2.52 12.00 -12.73
C ASN A 125 -1.90 11.76 -11.35
N TYR A 126 -0.79 11.02 -11.27
CA TYR A 126 -0.11 10.73 -10.01
C TYR A 126 0.39 11.98 -9.31
N MET A 127 0.96 12.92 -10.05
CA MET A 127 1.46 14.19 -9.50
C MET A 127 0.34 15.09 -8.96
N ARG A 128 -0.87 14.96 -9.48
CA ARG A 128 -2.05 15.70 -8.98
C ARG A 128 -2.82 14.95 -7.89
N ALA A 129 -2.53 13.67 -7.69
CA ALA A 129 -3.22 12.86 -6.72
C ALA A 129 -2.85 13.24 -5.28
N ASN A 130 -3.84 13.22 -4.40
CA ASN A 130 -3.62 13.33 -2.95
C ASN A 130 -3.32 11.97 -2.31
N ASP A 131 -3.63 10.88 -2.99
CA ASP A 131 -3.36 9.51 -2.56
C ASP A 131 -2.03 9.04 -3.15
N HIS A 132 -1.05 8.80 -2.29
CA HIS A 132 0.25 8.27 -2.62
C HIS A 132 0.39 6.82 -2.12
N SER A 133 -0.64 6.00 -2.32
CA SER A 133 -0.59 4.57 -2.00
C SER A 133 0.26 3.74 -2.97
N ASN A 134 1.04 4.42 -3.81
CA ASN A 134 2.08 3.83 -4.65
C ASN A 134 1.55 2.73 -5.60
N GLY A 135 2.01 1.49 -5.46
CA GLY A 135 1.57 0.39 -6.31
C GLY A 135 0.06 0.14 -6.29
N ARG A 136 -0.61 0.38 -5.16
CA ARG A 136 -2.07 0.29 -5.06
C ARG A 136 -2.75 1.34 -5.92
N TRP A 137 -2.24 2.57 -5.90
CA TRP A 137 -2.78 3.67 -6.70
C TRP A 137 -2.77 3.34 -8.20
N VAL A 138 -1.64 2.91 -8.74
CA VAL A 138 -1.52 2.59 -10.17
C VAL A 138 -2.27 1.32 -10.55
N ARG A 139 -2.38 0.35 -9.65
CA ARG A 139 -3.22 -0.83 -9.86
C ARG A 139 -4.69 -0.44 -10.00
N ASN A 140 -5.18 0.42 -9.12
CA ASN A 140 -6.54 0.95 -9.19
C ASN A 140 -6.78 1.73 -10.49
N LEU A 141 -5.79 2.50 -10.95
CA LEU A 141 -5.86 3.19 -12.23
C LEU A 141 -5.95 2.20 -13.39
N ASN A 142 -5.15 1.14 -13.38
CA ASN A 142 -5.21 0.08 -14.41
C ASN A 142 -6.58 -0.62 -14.41
N GLU A 143 -7.15 -0.91 -13.26
CA GLU A 143 -8.51 -1.47 -13.17
C GLU A 143 -9.56 -0.52 -13.77
N LYS A 144 -9.42 0.78 -13.51
CA LYS A 144 -10.28 1.81 -14.12
C LYS A 144 -10.11 1.86 -15.64
N LEU A 145 -8.88 1.72 -16.15
CA LEU A 145 -8.57 1.62 -17.56
C LEU A 145 -9.27 0.42 -18.21
N LEU A 146 -9.16 -0.76 -17.60
CA LEU A 146 -9.78 -1.97 -18.13
C LEU A 146 -11.32 -1.89 -18.10
N ARG A 147 -11.91 -1.25 -17.11
CA ARG A 147 -13.35 -0.94 -17.13
C ARG A 147 -13.72 0.00 -18.25
N GLN A 148 -12.91 1.00 -18.54
CA GLN A 148 -13.10 1.92 -19.66
C GLN A 148 -13.07 1.17 -21.00
N VAL A 149 -12.10 0.27 -21.19
CA VAL A 149 -12.03 -0.61 -22.38
C VAL A 149 -13.30 -1.45 -22.51
N SER A 150 -13.72 -2.09 -21.43
CA SER A 150 -14.93 -2.92 -21.40
C SER A 150 -16.19 -2.12 -21.76
N THR A 151 -16.33 -0.92 -21.24
CA THR A 151 -17.45 -0.01 -21.54
C THR A 151 -17.46 0.38 -23.03
N ARG A 152 -16.31 0.76 -23.59
CA ARG A 152 -16.18 1.10 -25.01
C ARG A 152 -16.54 -0.08 -25.92
N VAL A 153 -15.94 -1.23 -25.66
CA VAL A 153 -16.15 -2.46 -26.45
C VAL A 153 -17.63 -2.86 -26.46
N THR A 154 -18.29 -2.84 -25.29
CA THR A 154 -19.72 -3.14 -25.17
C THR A 154 -20.56 -2.13 -25.97
N ARG A 155 -20.26 -0.83 -25.85
CA ARG A 155 -20.98 0.23 -26.57
C ARG A 155 -20.84 0.09 -28.10
N GLU A 156 -19.65 -0.29 -28.57
CA GLU A 156 -19.36 -0.44 -30.00
C GLU A 156 -19.82 -1.79 -30.55
N GLY A 157 -20.34 -2.70 -29.73
CA GLY A 157 -20.75 -4.04 -30.17
C GLY A 157 -19.57 -4.93 -30.60
N SER A 158 -18.36 -4.59 -30.21
CA SER A 158 -17.15 -5.39 -30.47
C SER A 158 -17.00 -6.53 -29.44
N THR A 159 -16.18 -7.50 -29.78
CA THR A 159 -15.78 -8.60 -28.87
C THR A 159 -14.31 -8.53 -28.44
N ASP A 160 -13.59 -7.51 -28.88
CA ASP A 160 -12.16 -7.32 -28.56
C ASP A 160 -11.99 -6.57 -27.24
N TYR A 161 -11.99 -7.32 -26.14
CA TYR A 161 -11.77 -6.79 -24.78
C TYR A 161 -10.29 -6.68 -24.41
N ASN A 162 -9.37 -7.09 -25.28
CA ASN A 162 -7.93 -7.11 -24.98
C ASN A 162 -7.16 -5.93 -25.57
N SER A 163 -7.78 -5.15 -26.45
CA SER A 163 -7.14 -4.00 -27.10
C SER A 163 -7.42 -2.71 -26.31
N ILE A 164 -6.37 -2.13 -25.76
CA ILE A 164 -6.41 -0.79 -25.16
C ILE A 164 -6.08 0.22 -26.26
N LEU A 165 -7.03 1.08 -26.59
CA LEU A 165 -6.86 2.15 -27.56
C LEU A 165 -6.42 3.45 -26.89
N ASP A 166 -5.81 4.35 -27.66
CA ASP A 166 -5.39 5.67 -27.16
C ASP A 166 -6.57 6.46 -26.56
N GLN A 167 -7.76 6.33 -27.14
CA GLN A 167 -8.98 6.95 -26.59
C GLN A 167 -9.36 6.43 -25.19
N ASP A 168 -9.07 5.17 -24.89
CA ASP A 168 -9.30 4.61 -23.56
C ASP A 168 -8.34 5.24 -22.53
N LEU A 169 -7.09 5.44 -22.93
CA LEU A 169 -6.09 6.12 -22.12
C LEU A 169 -6.45 7.59 -21.89
N GLU A 170 -6.85 8.31 -22.94
CA GLU A 170 -7.27 9.70 -22.83
C GLU A 170 -8.48 9.90 -21.92
N ALA A 171 -9.38 8.93 -21.85
CA ALA A 171 -10.52 8.96 -20.94
C ALA A 171 -10.10 8.91 -19.46
N LEU A 172 -8.88 8.47 -19.14
CA LEU A 172 -8.33 8.49 -17.78
C LEU A 172 -7.69 9.80 -17.42
N ARG A 173 -7.39 10.65 -18.39
CA ARG A 173 -6.70 11.92 -18.15
C ARG A 173 -7.54 12.81 -17.23
N GLU A 174 -7.03 13.09 -16.06
CA GLU A 174 -7.65 14.05 -15.17
C GLU A 174 -7.38 15.48 -15.66
N ASN A 175 -8.44 16.28 -15.74
CA ASN A 175 -8.40 17.62 -16.31
C ASN A 175 -7.58 18.57 -15.42
N GLY A 176 -6.31 18.72 -15.73
CA GLY A 176 -5.53 19.87 -15.38
C GLY A 176 -5.16 20.56 -16.70
N ASN A 177 -5.42 21.83 -16.80
CA ASN A 177 -5.09 22.69 -17.96
C ASN A 177 -3.58 22.63 -18.23
N SER A 178 -3.11 21.71 -19.05
CA SER A 178 -1.73 21.69 -19.49
C SER A 178 -1.65 21.19 -20.93
N GLN A 179 -1.73 22.16 -21.84
CA GLN A 179 -1.44 22.01 -23.25
C GLN A 179 0.06 22.13 -23.57
N HIS A 180 0.95 21.84 -22.62
CA HIS A 180 2.39 21.88 -22.90
C HIS A 180 3.05 20.56 -22.48
N PRO A 181 3.89 19.99 -23.34
CA PRO A 181 4.76 18.89 -22.92
C PRO A 181 5.71 19.45 -21.85
N HIS A 182 5.46 19.06 -20.61
CA HIS A 182 6.37 19.43 -19.53
C HIS A 182 7.65 18.60 -19.63
N THR A 183 8.78 19.31 -19.57
CA THR A 183 10.08 18.65 -19.35
C THR A 183 10.04 18.01 -17.98
N VAL A 184 10.47 16.76 -17.88
CA VAL A 184 10.57 16.05 -16.60
C VAL A 184 12.04 15.72 -16.33
N ASP A 185 12.40 15.61 -15.05
CA ASP A 185 13.71 15.12 -14.66
C ASP A 185 13.82 13.59 -14.81
N ASP A 186 14.96 13.05 -14.45
CA ASP A 186 15.25 11.60 -14.56
C ASP A 186 14.32 10.75 -13.69
N GLN A 187 13.69 11.33 -12.68
CA GLN A 187 12.73 10.67 -11.80
C GLN A 187 11.28 10.87 -12.24
N GLY A 188 11.01 11.71 -13.25
CA GLY A 188 9.69 11.96 -13.79
C GLY A 188 8.94 13.13 -13.14
N TYR A 189 9.60 13.95 -12.33
CA TYR A 189 9.02 15.16 -11.78
C TYR A 189 9.02 16.28 -12.82
N VAL A 190 7.93 17.05 -12.86
CA VAL A 190 7.82 18.18 -13.79
C VAL A 190 8.78 19.27 -13.36
N LEU A 191 9.62 19.71 -14.31
CA LEU A 191 10.50 20.85 -14.10
C LEU A 191 9.70 22.16 -14.20
N PRO A 192 10.02 23.17 -13.37
CA PRO A 192 9.32 24.44 -13.36
C PRO A 192 9.50 25.25 -14.66
#